data_4a2488e30358ea674bf50b09aba96c4a
#
_entry.id   4a2488e30358ea674bf50b09aba96c4a
#
_cell.length_a   1.000
_cell.length_b   1.000
_cell.length_c   1.000
_cell.angle_alpha   90.00
_cell.angle_beta   90.00
_cell.angle_gamma   90.00
#
_symmetry.space_group_name_H-M   'P 1'
#
loop_
_entity.id
_entity.type
_entity.pdbx_description
1 polymer ?
#
loop_
_entity_poly.entity_id
_entity_poly.type
_entity_poly.pdbx_seq_one_letter_code
_entity_poly.pdbx_strand_id
1 'polypeptide(L)'
;MKKNLPAGTPKPHDSILQPGSLIFNDKLKKVDNMNNYFQWWRWQTGANWRSPKGPGSSIENKGNFPVVHIAYEDAKAYCEWANRRLPTEAEWESAAQGNYKNAVFPWGDDLKLLNSNANTWQGNFPVKNESIDGYEMIAPVKSFPANSIGIFDMVGNVWEITDDLFNVNYYSEISTETE
;
A
#
# COMPACT_ATOMS: atom_id res chain seq x y z
N MET A 1 0.02 19.46 11.33
CA MET A 1 0.49 18.66 12.49
C MET A 1 0.54 19.42 13.82
N LYS A 2 1.03 20.64 13.91
CA LYS A 2 1.13 21.35 15.21
C LYS A 2 -0.21 21.66 15.93
N LYS A 3 -1.34 21.62 15.23
CA LYS A 3 -2.65 22.04 15.78
C LYS A 3 -3.45 20.93 16.48
N ASN A 4 -3.07 19.65 16.33
CA ASN A 4 -3.90 18.51 16.73
C ASN A 4 -3.26 17.57 17.75
N LEU A 5 -2.16 18.01 18.40
CA LEU A 5 -1.58 17.21 19.47
C LEU A 5 -2.38 17.42 20.77
N PRO A 6 -2.75 16.37 21.52
CA PRO A 6 -3.39 16.49 22.81
C PRO A 6 -2.56 17.33 23.77
N ALA A 7 -3.23 18.05 24.67
CA ALA A 7 -2.55 18.86 25.69
C ALA A 7 -1.60 17.97 26.52
N GLY A 8 -0.36 18.43 26.73
CA GLY A 8 0.67 17.68 27.46
C GLY A 8 1.51 16.72 26.62
N THR A 9 1.22 16.56 25.31
CA THR A 9 2.07 15.76 24.43
C THR A 9 3.44 16.45 24.23
N PRO A 10 4.58 15.76 24.42
CA PRO A 10 5.89 16.32 24.17
C PRO A 10 5.99 16.79 22.70
N LYS A 11 6.63 17.96 22.49
CA LYS A 11 6.87 18.46 21.14
C LYS A 11 7.72 17.44 20.37
N PRO A 12 7.24 16.94 19.21
CA PRO A 12 8.04 16.06 18.37
C PRO A 12 9.32 16.77 17.89
N HIS A 13 10.36 15.99 17.62
CA HIS A 13 11.59 16.54 17.05
C HIS A 13 11.31 17.25 15.72
N ASP A 14 11.97 18.38 15.46
CA ASP A 14 11.67 19.23 14.29
C ASP A 14 11.85 18.49 12.95
N SER A 15 12.68 17.44 12.88
CA SER A 15 12.84 16.61 11.69
C SER A 15 11.57 15.82 11.32
N ILE A 16 10.78 15.43 12.32
CA ILE A 16 9.49 14.72 12.12
C ILE A 16 8.39 15.70 11.66
N LEU A 17 8.58 16.98 11.93
CA LEU A 17 7.65 18.04 11.52
C LEU A 17 7.91 18.53 10.09
N GLN A 18 9.00 18.12 9.46
CA GLN A 18 9.26 18.39 8.05
C GLN A 18 8.41 17.48 7.17
N PRO A 19 7.84 17.99 6.07
CA PRO A 19 7.15 17.15 5.10
C PRO A 19 8.06 16.03 4.60
N GLY A 20 7.53 14.82 4.56
CA GLY A 20 8.26 13.64 4.13
C GLY A 20 7.36 12.40 4.17
N SER A 21 7.95 11.26 3.89
CA SER A 21 7.27 9.97 3.96
C SER A 21 8.22 8.85 4.39
N LEU A 22 7.65 7.73 4.78
CA LEU A 22 8.42 6.51 5.05
C LEU A 22 8.87 5.89 3.73
N ILE A 23 10.15 5.59 3.63
CA ILE A 23 10.71 4.85 2.50
C ILE A 23 11.36 3.57 2.99
N PHE A 24 11.31 2.53 2.14
CA PHE A 24 11.94 1.25 2.45
C PHE A 24 13.47 1.37 2.36
N ASN A 25 14.16 0.70 3.29
CA ASN A 25 15.63 0.62 3.31
C ASN A 25 16.09 -0.60 2.51
N ASP A 26 16.32 -0.40 1.22
CA ASP A 26 16.79 -1.42 0.27
C ASP A 26 18.24 -1.89 0.48
N LYS A 27 18.95 -1.30 1.45
CA LYS A 27 20.35 -1.65 1.80
C LYS A 27 20.48 -2.47 3.07
N LEU A 28 19.37 -2.93 3.60
CA LEU A 28 19.36 -3.67 4.85
C LEU A 28 20.02 -5.04 4.70
N LYS A 29 20.93 -5.38 5.61
CA LYS A 29 21.64 -6.67 5.59
C LYS A 29 21.20 -7.63 6.69
N LYS A 30 20.55 -7.11 7.73
CA LYS A 30 20.12 -7.86 8.90
C LYS A 30 19.02 -7.13 9.63
N VAL A 31 18.11 -7.87 10.24
CA VAL A 31 17.09 -7.39 11.18
C VAL A 31 17.29 -8.09 12.51
N ASP A 32 17.38 -7.32 13.59
CA ASP A 32 17.56 -7.87 14.93
C ASP A 32 16.22 -8.14 15.62
N ASN A 33 15.17 -7.41 15.27
CA ASN A 33 13.83 -7.56 15.85
C ASN A 33 12.74 -7.26 14.83
N MET A 34 12.01 -8.28 14.41
CA MET A 34 10.91 -8.17 13.45
C MET A 34 9.71 -7.35 13.95
N ASN A 35 9.60 -7.09 15.25
CA ASN A 35 8.56 -6.20 15.80
C ASN A 35 8.94 -4.72 15.70
N ASN A 36 10.17 -4.41 15.30
CA ASN A 36 10.63 -3.04 15.11
C ASN A 36 10.75 -2.70 13.62
N TYR A 37 9.64 -2.28 13.02
CA TYR A 37 9.56 -1.93 11.60
C TYR A 37 10.41 -0.70 11.22
N PHE A 38 10.88 0.11 12.15
CA PHE A 38 11.83 1.20 11.88
C PHE A 38 13.22 0.71 11.44
N GLN A 39 13.50 -0.56 11.52
CA GLN A 39 14.72 -1.12 10.95
C GLN A 39 14.70 -1.13 9.42
N TRP A 40 13.53 -1.32 8.79
CA TRP A 40 13.39 -1.33 7.32
C TRP A 40 12.55 -0.18 6.76
N TRP A 41 11.86 0.59 7.60
CA TRP A 41 11.22 1.84 7.22
C TRP A 41 11.97 3.02 7.84
N ARG A 42 12.32 3.99 7.02
CA ARG A 42 12.95 5.23 7.50
C ARG A 42 12.17 6.46 7.04
N TRP A 43 12.05 7.46 7.92
CA TRP A 43 11.53 8.75 7.52
C TRP A 43 12.50 9.45 6.57
N GLN A 44 11.98 9.87 5.41
CA GLN A 44 12.74 10.63 4.43
C GLN A 44 12.09 11.99 4.24
N THR A 45 12.72 13.05 4.72
CA THR A 45 12.29 14.43 4.47
C THR A 45 12.30 14.72 2.98
N GLY A 46 11.22 15.35 2.49
CA GLY A 46 11.06 15.70 1.09
C GLY A 46 10.61 14.53 0.19
N ALA A 47 10.45 13.30 0.73
CA ALA A 47 9.83 12.21 -0.02
C ALA A 47 8.33 12.51 -0.20
N ASN A 48 7.86 12.40 -1.42
CA ASN A 48 6.48 12.62 -1.85
C ASN A 48 6.27 11.91 -3.20
N TRP A 49 5.05 11.98 -3.74
CA TRP A 49 4.73 11.28 -4.97
C TRP A 49 5.53 11.75 -6.21
N ARG A 50 6.06 12.99 -6.25
CA ARG A 50 6.96 13.47 -7.33
C ARG A 50 8.42 13.09 -7.12
N SER A 51 8.81 12.90 -5.87
CA SER A 51 10.17 12.56 -5.45
C SER A 51 10.13 11.38 -4.48
N PRO A 52 9.84 10.13 -4.97
CA PRO A 52 9.50 8.99 -4.09
C PRO A 52 10.62 8.56 -3.14
N LYS A 53 11.87 8.78 -3.50
CA LYS A 53 13.04 8.49 -2.64
C LYS A 53 13.60 9.74 -1.93
N GLY A 54 12.86 10.86 -1.96
CA GLY A 54 13.27 12.16 -1.45
C GLY A 54 13.94 13.05 -2.49
N PRO A 55 14.52 14.19 -2.07
CA PRO A 55 15.15 15.17 -2.97
C PRO A 55 16.15 14.53 -3.93
N GLY A 56 16.07 14.89 -5.21
CA GLY A 56 16.90 14.34 -6.29
C GLY A 56 16.36 13.06 -6.93
N SER A 57 15.30 12.46 -6.39
CA SER A 57 14.57 11.39 -7.08
C SER A 57 13.43 11.94 -7.96
N SER A 58 13.05 11.20 -9.00
CA SER A 58 12.07 11.61 -10.01
C SER A 58 11.13 10.48 -10.37
N ILE A 59 9.94 10.83 -10.87
CA ILE A 59 8.98 9.92 -11.50
C ILE A 59 9.09 9.92 -13.02
N GLU A 60 10.10 10.55 -13.59
CA GLU A 60 10.36 10.51 -15.03
C GLU A 60 10.45 9.06 -15.51
N ASN A 61 9.80 8.75 -16.61
CA ASN A 61 9.66 7.40 -17.17
C ASN A 61 8.94 6.39 -16.25
N LYS A 62 8.18 6.86 -15.27
CA LYS A 62 7.39 6.04 -14.33
C LYS A 62 5.88 6.11 -14.59
N GLY A 63 5.45 6.54 -15.78
CA GLY A 63 4.02 6.72 -16.11
C GLY A 63 3.16 5.45 -15.97
N ASN A 64 3.79 4.26 -16.02
CA ASN A 64 3.11 2.98 -15.85
C ASN A 64 3.27 2.38 -14.43
N PHE A 65 3.82 3.13 -13.48
CA PHE A 65 3.94 2.66 -12.11
C PHE A 65 2.82 3.23 -11.25
N PRO A 66 2.39 2.52 -10.20
CA PRO A 66 1.45 3.07 -9.24
C PRO A 66 2.03 4.30 -8.56
N VAL A 67 1.19 5.29 -8.29
CA VAL A 67 1.58 6.45 -7.49
C VAL A 67 1.76 6.03 -6.03
N VAL A 68 2.81 6.53 -5.39
CA VAL A 68 3.12 6.25 -3.97
C VAL A 68 3.26 7.55 -3.18
N HIS A 69 3.25 7.46 -1.85
CA HIS A 69 3.37 8.61 -0.93
C HIS A 69 2.29 9.67 -1.14
N ILE A 70 1.07 9.21 -1.42
CA ILE A 70 -0.13 10.05 -1.42
C ILE A 70 -0.80 10.05 -0.05
N ALA A 71 -1.40 11.16 0.35
CA ALA A 71 -2.30 11.22 1.49
C ALA A 71 -3.73 10.86 1.07
N TYR A 72 -4.59 10.56 2.04
CA TYR A 72 -6.01 10.31 1.79
C TYR A 72 -6.67 11.48 1.04
N GLU A 73 -6.35 12.70 1.42
CA GLU A 73 -6.87 13.92 0.79
C GLU A 73 -6.42 14.05 -0.67
N ASP A 74 -5.20 13.62 -1.01
CA ASP A 74 -4.70 13.59 -2.39
C ASP A 74 -5.50 12.58 -3.24
N ALA A 75 -5.71 11.37 -2.70
CA ALA A 75 -6.49 10.33 -3.36
C ALA A 75 -7.94 10.77 -3.59
N LYS A 76 -8.56 11.38 -2.59
CA LYS A 76 -9.91 11.92 -2.67
C LYS A 76 -10.02 13.03 -3.71
N ALA A 77 -9.11 14.00 -3.69
CA ALA A 77 -9.09 15.09 -4.66
C ALA A 77 -8.91 14.58 -6.11
N TYR A 78 -8.08 13.55 -6.31
CA TYR A 78 -7.95 12.90 -7.61
C TYR A 78 -9.26 12.24 -8.05
N CYS A 79 -9.93 11.52 -7.16
CA CYS A 79 -11.21 10.88 -7.46
C CYS A 79 -12.28 11.92 -7.83
N GLU A 80 -12.38 13.02 -7.09
CA GLU A 80 -13.29 14.12 -7.37
C GLU A 80 -13.00 14.74 -8.75
N TRP A 81 -11.73 15.01 -9.05
CA TRP A 81 -11.31 15.49 -10.37
C TRP A 81 -11.70 14.53 -11.50
N ALA A 82 -11.55 13.22 -11.27
CA ALA A 82 -11.91 12.19 -12.24
C ALA A 82 -13.42 11.90 -12.28
N ASN A 83 -14.25 12.64 -11.55
CA ASN A 83 -15.68 12.36 -11.33
C ASN A 83 -15.93 10.91 -10.85
N ARG A 84 -15.17 10.52 -9.85
CA ARG A 84 -15.19 9.21 -9.17
C ARG A 84 -15.14 9.41 -7.65
N ARG A 85 -15.18 8.32 -6.92
CA ARG A 85 -14.90 8.26 -5.48
C ARG A 85 -13.93 7.12 -5.19
N LEU A 86 -13.40 7.10 -3.99
CA LEU A 86 -12.69 5.93 -3.48
C LEU A 86 -13.69 4.77 -3.29
N PRO A 87 -13.26 3.52 -3.46
CA PRO A 87 -14.08 2.37 -3.10
C PRO A 87 -14.16 2.25 -1.57
N THR A 88 -15.24 1.68 -1.08
CA THR A 88 -15.25 1.17 0.29
C THR A 88 -14.40 -0.11 0.39
N GLU A 89 -13.97 -0.49 1.61
CA GLU A 89 -13.26 -1.76 1.84
C GLU A 89 -14.06 -2.95 1.30
N ALA A 90 -15.36 -3.02 1.59
CA ALA A 90 -16.25 -4.07 1.10
C ALA A 90 -16.35 -4.11 -0.44
N GLU A 91 -16.40 -2.97 -1.11
CA GLU A 91 -16.38 -2.87 -2.57
C GLU A 91 -15.05 -3.35 -3.14
N TRP A 92 -13.94 -2.93 -2.51
CA TRP A 92 -12.60 -3.34 -2.89
C TRP A 92 -12.41 -4.85 -2.75
N GLU A 93 -12.78 -5.43 -1.61
CA GLU A 93 -12.69 -6.88 -1.39
C GLU A 93 -13.58 -7.67 -2.35
N SER A 94 -14.81 -7.23 -2.58
CA SER A 94 -15.70 -7.84 -3.57
C SER A 94 -15.12 -7.81 -4.97
N ALA A 95 -14.49 -6.69 -5.34
CA ALA A 95 -13.79 -6.54 -6.62
C ALA A 95 -12.56 -7.45 -6.71
N ALA A 96 -11.79 -7.60 -5.61
CA ALA A 96 -10.66 -8.51 -5.56
C ALA A 96 -11.07 -9.97 -5.75
N GLN A 97 -12.12 -10.42 -5.06
CA GLN A 97 -12.64 -11.78 -5.17
C GLN A 97 -13.18 -12.10 -6.57
N GLY A 98 -13.80 -11.14 -7.24
CA GLY A 98 -14.42 -11.34 -8.53
C GLY A 98 -15.45 -12.48 -8.50
N ASN A 99 -15.29 -13.48 -9.38
CA ASN A 99 -16.15 -14.65 -9.43
C ASN A 99 -15.76 -15.78 -8.46
N TYR A 100 -14.60 -15.69 -7.81
CA TYR A 100 -14.09 -16.70 -6.88
C TYR A 100 -14.49 -16.41 -5.44
N LYS A 101 -15.80 -16.37 -5.18
CA LYS A 101 -16.31 -16.17 -3.82
C LYS A 101 -15.80 -17.26 -2.89
N ASN A 102 -15.27 -16.85 -1.71
CA ASN A 102 -14.67 -17.71 -0.69
C ASN A 102 -13.32 -18.34 -1.06
N ALA A 103 -12.71 -18.01 -2.18
CA ALA A 103 -11.34 -18.42 -2.47
C ALA A 103 -10.32 -17.55 -1.73
N VAL A 104 -9.15 -18.10 -1.46
CA VAL A 104 -8.05 -17.39 -0.78
C VAL A 104 -7.48 -16.26 -1.64
N PHE A 105 -7.46 -16.46 -2.98
CA PHE A 105 -6.90 -15.49 -3.92
C PHE A 105 -7.87 -15.20 -5.07
N PRO A 106 -7.70 -14.09 -5.78
CA PRO A 106 -8.51 -13.76 -6.98
C PRO A 106 -8.45 -14.79 -8.12
N TRP A 107 -7.54 -15.74 -8.06
CA TRP A 107 -7.35 -16.84 -9.02
C TRP A 107 -7.71 -18.22 -8.47
N GLY A 108 -8.28 -18.31 -7.25
CA GLY A 108 -8.60 -19.58 -6.58
C GLY A 108 -7.67 -19.86 -5.39
N ASP A 109 -7.48 -21.13 -5.02
CA ASP A 109 -6.79 -21.51 -3.79
C ASP A 109 -5.34 -22.01 -4.02
N ASP A 110 -4.84 -21.98 -5.25
CA ASP A 110 -3.51 -22.46 -5.57
C ASP A 110 -2.43 -21.42 -5.26
N LEU A 111 -1.78 -21.58 -4.11
CA LEU A 111 -0.66 -20.74 -3.68
C LEU A 111 0.54 -20.79 -4.64
N LYS A 112 0.72 -21.87 -5.43
CA LYS A 112 1.83 -21.98 -6.37
C LYS A 112 1.76 -20.94 -7.50
N LEU A 113 0.58 -20.42 -7.76
CA LEU A 113 0.36 -19.38 -8.75
C LEU A 113 0.69 -17.96 -8.26
N LEU A 114 1.06 -17.78 -7.00
CA LEU A 114 1.31 -16.45 -6.40
C LEU A 114 2.31 -15.65 -7.23
N ASN A 115 3.48 -16.21 -7.52
CA ASN A 115 4.55 -15.50 -8.23
C ASN A 115 4.23 -15.16 -9.70
N SER A 116 3.23 -15.84 -10.29
CA SER A 116 2.78 -15.56 -11.65
C SER A 116 1.54 -14.65 -11.72
N ASN A 117 0.94 -14.33 -10.57
CA ASN A 117 -0.29 -13.54 -10.49
C ASN A 117 -0.18 -12.28 -9.63
N ALA A 118 0.90 -12.11 -8.88
CA ALA A 118 1.06 -10.96 -7.99
C ALA A 118 2.52 -10.59 -7.76
N ASN A 119 2.78 -9.29 -7.61
CA ASN A 119 4.07 -8.79 -7.12
C ASN A 119 4.10 -8.85 -5.60
N THR A 120 4.85 -9.79 -5.06
CA THR A 120 4.98 -10.00 -3.62
C THR A 120 6.44 -10.19 -3.23
N TRP A 121 6.73 -10.12 -1.95
CA TRP A 121 8.08 -10.39 -1.47
C TRP A 121 8.35 -11.90 -1.44
N GLN A 122 9.42 -12.35 -2.12
CA GLN A 122 9.87 -13.73 -2.10
C GLN A 122 11.25 -13.82 -1.45
N GLY A 123 11.36 -14.63 -0.40
CA GLY A 123 12.60 -14.83 0.32
C GLY A 123 12.60 -14.26 1.73
N ASN A 124 13.76 -13.84 2.22
CA ASN A 124 13.94 -13.41 3.61
C ASN A 124 13.59 -11.93 3.79
N PHE A 125 12.32 -11.65 4.11
CA PHE A 125 11.88 -10.28 4.42
C PHE A 125 12.51 -9.74 5.70
N PRO A 126 12.92 -8.49 5.72
CA PRO A 126 13.00 -7.48 4.67
C PRO A 126 14.42 -7.36 4.07
N VAL A 127 15.24 -8.41 4.19
CA VAL A 127 16.68 -8.39 3.90
C VAL A 127 16.99 -8.74 2.46
N LYS A 128 16.30 -9.75 1.90
CA LYS A 128 16.55 -10.24 0.55
C LYS A 128 15.25 -10.65 -0.11
N ASN A 129 14.88 -9.92 -1.16
CA ASN A 129 13.89 -10.37 -2.11
C ASN A 129 14.58 -11.19 -3.21
N GLU A 130 14.07 -12.37 -3.50
CA GLU A 130 14.59 -13.24 -4.56
C GLU A 130 14.02 -12.91 -5.93
N SER A 131 13.02 -12.02 -5.97
CA SER A 131 12.40 -11.49 -7.21
C SER A 131 11.94 -12.58 -8.18
N ILE A 132 11.37 -13.67 -7.67
CA ILE A 132 10.92 -14.80 -8.49
C ILE A 132 9.76 -14.38 -9.41
N ASP A 133 8.98 -13.40 -8.99
CA ASP A 133 7.91 -12.76 -9.77
C ASP A 133 8.43 -11.79 -10.85
N GLY A 134 9.75 -11.55 -10.90
CA GLY A 134 10.41 -10.67 -11.85
C GLY A 134 10.64 -9.24 -11.35
N TYR A 135 10.22 -8.90 -10.13
CA TYR A 135 10.32 -7.55 -9.58
C TYR A 135 10.95 -7.53 -8.19
N GLU A 136 11.96 -6.70 -8.02
CA GLU A 136 12.60 -6.51 -6.71
C GLU A 136 11.75 -5.65 -5.77
N MET A 137 11.04 -4.68 -6.33
CA MET A 137 10.19 -3.72 -5.62
C MET A 137 8.87 -3.55 -6.37
N ILE A 138 8.40 -2.32 -6.53
CA ILE A 138 7.13 -2.01 -7.21
C ILE A 138 7.22 -2.38 -8.71
N ALA A 139 6.23 -3.11 -9.19
CA ALA A 139 6.04 -3.44 -10.61
C ALA A 139 5.25 -2.35 -11.35
N PRO A 140 5.41 -2.21 -12.67
CA PRO A 140 4.46 -1.47 -13.49
C PRO A 140 3.04 -2.04 -13.34
N VAL A 141 2.02 -1.19 -13.42
CA VAL A 141 0.63 -1.64 -13.37
C VAL A 141 0.32 -2.63 -14.50
N LYS A 142 -0.56 -3.59 -14.24
CA LYS A 142 -0.94 -4.64 -15.18
C LYS A 142 0.21 -5.55 -15.61
N SER A 143 1.22 -5.72 -14.77
CA SER A 143 2.31 -6.67 -15.01
C SER A 143 1.87 -8.12 -14.83
N PHE A 144 0.77 -8.36 -14.14
CA PHE A 144 0.19 -9.67 -13.87
C PHE A 144 -1.20 -9.79 -14.47
N PRO A 145 -1.75 -11.02 -14.60
CA PRO A 145 -3.08 -11.24 -15.13
C PRO A 145 -4.17 -10.51 -14.34
N ALA A 146 -5.19 -10.06 -15.04
CA ALA A 146 -6.41 -9.56 -14.39
C ALA A 146 -7.15 -10.69 -13.67
N ASN A 147 -7.90 -10.34 -12.64
CA ASN A 147 -8.81 -11.28 -12.01
C ASN A 147 -10.00 -11.63 -12.93
N SER A 148 -10.90 -12.49 -12.46
CA SER A 148 -12.03 -13.03 -13.23
C SER A 148 -13.04 -11.99 -13.74
N ILE A 149 -12.99 -10.75 -13.26
CA ILE A 149 -13.83 -9.62 -13.72
C ILE A 149 -13.03 -8.52 -14.42
N GLY A 150 -11.77 -8.79 -14.76
CA GLY A 150 -10.94 -7.89 -15.56
C GLY A 150 -10.19 -6.81 -14.77
N ILE A 151 -10.09 -6.90 -13.43
CA ILE A 151 -9.37 -5.95 -12.60
C ILE A 151 -7.96 -6.48 -12.33
N PHE A 152 -6.97 -5.58 -12.42
CA PHE A 152 -5.55 -5.89 -12.25
C PHE A 152 -5.07 -5.47 -10.85
N ASP A 153 -3.95 -6.05 -10.46
CA ASP A 153 -3.13 -5.64 -9.30
C ASP A 153 -3.85 -5.69 -7.94
N MET A 154 -4.93 -6.51 -7.84
CA MET A 154 -5.71 -6.67 -6.60
C MET A 154 -4.98 -7.47 -5.51
N VAL A 155 -3.77 -7.95 -5.76
CA VAL A 155 -2.91 -8.63 -4.77
C VAL A 155 -1.49 -8.10 -4.93
N GLY A 156 -0.90 -7.65 -3.83
CA GLY A 156 0.49 -7.20 -3.79
C GLY A 156 0.73 -5.83 -4.43
N ASN A 157 1.92 -5.61 -4.92
CA ASN A 157 2.46 -4.40 -5.54
C ASN A 157 2.50 -3.18 -4.60
N VAL A 158 1.37 -2.53 -4.35
CA VAL A 158 1.26 -1.39 -3.40
C VAL A 158 -0.01 -1.53 -2.55
N TRP A 159 0.00 -0.92 -1.38
CA TRP A 159 -1.21 -0.77 -0.59
C TRP A 159 -2.12 0.27 -1.23
N GLU A 160 -3.41 0.02 -1.18
CA GLU A 160 -4.42 0.89 -1.75
C GLU A 160 -5.28 1.54 -0.66
N ILE A 161 -5.73 2.76 -0.92
CA ILE A 161 -6.53 3.53 0.03
C ILE A 161 -8.01 3.30 -0.29
N THR A 162 -8.78 2.90 0.72
CA THR A 162 -10.24 2.84 0.70
C THR A 162 -10.86 4.07 1.38
N ASP A 163 -12.16 4.28 1.21
CA ASP A 163 -12.88 5.43 1.78
C ASP A 163 -13.18 5.26 3.27
N ASP A 164 -13.20 4.02 3.75
CA ASP A 164 -13.55 3.69 5.12
C ASP A 164 -12.44 4.06 6.10
N LEU A 165 -12.85 4.53 7.28
CA LEU A 165 -11.95 4.61 8.42
C LEU A 165 -11.77 3.22 9.02
N PHE A 166 -10.51 2.86 9.31
CA PHE A 166 -10.22 1.58 9.97
C PHE A 166 -10.94 1.48 11.32
N ASN A 167 -11.80 0.47 11.45
CA ASN A 167 -12.47 0.11 12.68
C ASN A 167 -12.43 -1.40 12.87
N VAL A 168 -11.70 -1.88 13.86
CA VAL A 168 -11.55 -3.31 14.18
C VAL A 168 -12.88 -4.03 14.44
N ASN A 169 -13.92 -3.30 14.84
CA ASN A 169 -15.25 -3.84 15.16
C ASN A 169 -16.28 -3.60 14.05
N TYR A 170 -15.91 -3.01 12.93
CA TYR A 170 -16.83 -2.54 11.90
C TYR A 170 -17.84 -3.60 11.46
N TYR A 171 -17.37 -4.78 11.09
CA TYR A 171 -18.25 -5.86 10.62
C TYR A 171 -19.17 -6.43 11.73
N SER A 172 -18.75 -6.40 12.99
CA SER A 172 -19.59 -6.82 14.10
C SER A 172 -20.68 -5.79 14.44
N GLU A 173 -20.39 -4.52 14.23
CA GLU A 173 -21.34 -3.42 14.46
C GLU A 173 -22.43 -3.41 13.39
N ILE A 174 -22.07 -3.59 12.10
CA ILE A 174 -23.05 -3.65 10.99
C ILE A 174 -23.99 -4.85 11.13
N SER A 175 -23.49 -6.01 11.56
CA SER A 175 -24.32 -7.22 11.68
C SER A 175 -25.43 -7.06 12.73
N THR A 176 -25.29 -6.15 13.68
CA THR A 176 -26.30 -5.84 14.72
C THR A 176 -27.32 -4.80 14.26
N GLU A 177 -27.06 -4.03 13.21
CA GLU A 177 -28.02 -3.05 12.66
C GLU A 177 -28.97 -3.65 11.61
N THR A 178 -28.73 -4.88 11.17
CA THR A 178 -29.52 -5.57 10.12
C THR A 178 -30.50 -6.63 10.68
N GLU A 179 -30.63 -6.77 12.01
CA GLU A 179 -31.69 -7.52 12.70
C GLU A 179 -32.81 -6.57 13.21
#